data_649bf693ca41fecbc0637295189d2401
#
_entry.id   649bf693ca41fecbc0637295189d2401
#
_cell.length_a   1.000
_cell.length_b   1.000
_cell.length_c   1.000
_cell.angle_alpha   90.00
_cell.angle_beta   90.00
_cell.angle_gamma   90.00
#
_symmetry.space_group_name_H-M   'P 1'
#
loop_
_entity.id
_entity.type
_entity.pdbx_description
1 polymer ?
#
loop_
_entity_poly.entity_id
_entity_poly.type
_entity_poly.pdbx_seq_one_letter_code
_entity_poly.pdbx_strand_id
1 'polypeptide(L)'
;MPLIRLLAVCGLAVCSVLSAAEEARWYKGNLHTHTYWSDGDDFPEMVADWYKSHGYDFLALSDHNIIADHDKWLKVHKSKTGAVALDKYLQRFGKEWVIVRGEGEQKEVRLRTLTEMKPKLEVPGRFLLIPSEEITDKNVHVNATNIQELILPDKTLDTTTSPQIIKALQHAFDAVHAQRVRTGVPMFAHLNHPNFKWAITAEELMQIDHEQFFEVYNGHPTVFNQGDELHAGTERVWDIVLAERLGHLGKPVMFGLATDDSHNYHTAAPKASLSGRGWVMVRANDLSATSLIAAMEKGDFYASTGVELSALKSGAGRIELEIKAQPGVEYVIEFIGTRKGYDRKTVAVKAADGSELRVTRKYSADVGAVLAAVKGTKAEYVLKGDELYVRARITSTKPMQSSPVGGEVEMAWTQPVRP
;
A
#
# COMPACT_ATOMS: atom_id res chain seq x y z
N MET A 1 -19.89 44.97 69.45
CA MET A 1 -18.72 44.67 68.61
C MET A 1 -18.98 43.45 67.75
N PRO A 2 -19.21 43.56 66.48
CA PRO A 2 -19.39 42.39 65.61
C PRO A 2 -18.05 41.88 65.01
N LEU A 3 -17.83 40.59 65.08
CA LEU A 3 -16.73 39.87 64.47
C LEU A 3 -16.92 39.76 62.94
N ILE A 4 -15.98 40.31 62.22
CA ILE A 4 -15.90 40.15 60.75
C ILE A 4 -15.15 38.83 60.47
N ARG A 5 -15.85 37.87 59.83
CA ARG A 5 -15.24 36.64 59.28
C ARG A 5 -14.74 36.95 57.88
N LEU A 6 -13.43 36.85 57.68
CA LEU A 6 -12.80 36.91 56.37
C LEU A 6 -12.92 35.53 55.68
N LEU A 7 -13.64 35.46 54.56
CA LEU A 7 -13.65 34.28 53.66
C LEU A 7 -12.48 34.41 52.68
N ALA A 8 -11.51 33.50 52.78
CA ALA A 8 -10.47 33.36 51.80
C ALA A 8 -11.00 32.53 50.63
N VAL A 9 -11.14 33.13 49.44
CA VAL A 9 -11.45 32.44 48.21
C VAL A 9 -10.12 31.95 47.59
N CYS A 10 -9.84 30.65 47.71
CA CYS A 10 -8.77 29.99 46.92
C CYS A 10 -9.22 29.83 45.48
N GLY A 11 -8.75 30.67 44.59
CA GLY A 11 -8.91 30.48 43.15
C GLY A 11 -8.02 29.34 42.66
N LEU A 12 -8.59 28.19 42.25
CA LEU A 12 -7.87 27.18 41.48
C LEU A 12 -7.65 27.71 40.05
N ALA A 13 -6.40 28.07 39.76
CA ALA A 13 -5.99 28.32 38.38
C ALA A 13 -5.89 26.96 37.65
N VAL A 14 -6.85 26.66 36.81
CA VAL A 14 -6.78 25.53 35.86
C VAL A 14 -5.83 25.95 34.75
N CYS A 15 -4.56 25.53 34.81
CA CYS A 15 -3.64 25.60 33.68
C CYS A 15 -4.11 24.64 32.62
N SER A 16 -4.83 25.14 31.63
CA SER A 16 -5.09 24.41 30.37
C SER A 16 -3.76 24.30 29.63
N VAL A 17 -3.12 23.14 29.71
CA VAL A 17 -1.99 22.81 28.83
C VAL A 17 -2.61 22.63 27.44
N LEU A 18 -2.60 23.68 26.62
CA LEU A 18 -2.81 23.56 25.18
C LEU A 18 -1.63 22.74 24.64
N SER A 19 -1.86 21.46 24.43
CA SER A 19 -0.97 20.64 23.62
C SER A 19 -0.94 21.29 22.23
N ALA A 20 0.21 21.84 21.84
CA ALA A 20 0.42 22.24 20.46
C ALA A 20 0.15 21.00 19.61
N ALA A 21 -0.79 21.10 18.67
CA ALA A 21 -0.99 20.04 17.70
C ALA A 21 0.36 19.79 17.01
N GLU A 22 0.90 18.57 17.10
CA GLU A 22 2.11 18.23 16.36
C GLU A 22 1.87 18.52 14.88
N GLU A 23 2.83 19.21 14.25
CA GLU A 23 2.76 19.44 12.80
C GLU A 23 2.81 18.10 12.08
N ALA A 24 1.90 17.90 11.11
CA ALA A 24 1.85 16.69 10.31
C ALA A 24 3.19 16.44 9.60
N ARG A 25 3.74 15.24 9.72
CA ARG A 25 5.00 14.83 9.10
C ARG A 25 4.82 13.62 8.20
N TRP A 26 5.79 13.38 7.33
CA TRP A 26 5.82 12.24 6.47
C TRP A 26 6.28 10.97 7.21
N TYR A 27 5.53 9.89 7.01
CA TYR A 27 5.83 8.55 7.52
C TYR A 27 5.96 7.58 6.35
N LYS A 28 7.09 6.89 6.27
CA LYS A 28 7.39 5.87 5.28
C LYS A 28 6.84 4.51 5.72
N GLY A 29 6.06 3.84 4.90
CA GLY A 29 5.52 2.52 5.26
C GLY A 29 5.34 1.57 4.11
N ASN A 30 5.32 0.28 4.44
CA ASN A 30 4.95 -0.78 3.51
C ASN A 30 3.66 -1.47 3.97
N LEU A 31 2.78 -1.74 3.02
CA LEU A 31 1.44 -2.29 3.28
C LEU A 31 1.26 -3.72 2.74
N HIS A 32 2.32 -4.32 2.14
CA HIS A 32 2.24 -5.64 1.55
C HIS A 32 3.56 -6.40 1.77
N THR A 33 3.53 -7.40 2.66
CA THR A 33 4.73 -8.08 3.16
C THR A 33 4.37 -9.46 3.69
N HIS A 34 5.14 -10.49 3.29
CA HIS A 34 4.95 -11.87 3.71
C HIS A 34 6.05 -12.37 4.63
N THR A 35 5.73 -13.33 5.48
CA THR A 35 6.63 -13.92 6.46
C THR A 35 6.43 -15.44 6.53
N TYR A 36 7.08 -16.14 7.45
CA TYR A 36 6.78 -17.55 7.75
C TYR A 36 5.35 -17.80 8.28
N TRP A 37 4.57 -16.75 8.50
CA TRP A 37 3.14 -16.93 8.74
C TRP A 37 2.41 -17.44 7.50
N SER A 38 2.90 -17.15 6.29
CA SER A 38 2.42 -17.73 5.02
C SER A 38 3.57 -18.35 4.22
N ASP A 39 4.08 -17.70 3.22
CA ASP A 39 5.02 -18.19 2.23
C ASP A 39 6.28 -17.31 2.05
N GLY A 40 6.45 -16.29 2.87
CA GLY A 40 7.71 -15.59 3.03
C GLY A 40 8.79 -16.51 3.61
N ASP A 41 10.06 -16.17 3.43
CA ASP A 41 11.18 -17.05 3.78
C ASP A 41 11.96 -16.61 5.03
N ASP A 42 11.37 -15.75 5.89
CA ASP A 42 11.97 -15.36 7.19
C ASP A 42 10.92 -15.18 8.29
N PHE A 43 11.41 -15.13 9.54
CA PHE A 43 10.61 -14.88 10.73
C PHE A 43 10.03 -13.46 10.73
N PRO A 44 8.79 -13.27 11.22
CA PRO A 44 8.13 -11.97 11.15
C PRO A 44 8.90 -10.87 11.88
N GLU A 45 9.59 -11.20 12.98
CA GLU A 45 10.45 -10.23 13.68
C GLU A 45 11.67 -9.83 12.86
N MET A 46 12.27 -10.76 12.11
CA MET A 46 13.40 -10.47 11.24
C MET A 46 12.97 -9.55 10.09
N VAL A 47 11.80 -9.82 9.51
CA VAL A 47 11.19 -8.98 8.48
C VAL A 47 10.92 -7.58 9.02
N ALA A 48 10.26 -7.46 10.16
CA ALA A 48 9.97 -6.18 10.80
C ALA A 48 11.24 -5.39 11.18
N ASP A 49 12.27 -6.07 11.69
CA ASP A 49 13.57 -5.47 12.03
C ASP A 49 14.29 -4.95 10.77
N TRP A 50 14.16 -5.64 9.64
CA TRP A 50 14.68 -5.17 8.36
C TRP A 50 14.05 -3.82 7.97
N TYR A 51 12.72 -3.73 7.92
CA TYR A 51 12.03 -2.48 7.57
C TYR A 51 12.37 -1.35 8.54
N LYS A 52 12.34 -1.62 9.84
CA LYS A 52 12.71 -0.65 10.87
C LYS A 52 14.14 -0.11 10.68
N SER A 53 15.10 -0.99 10.39
CA SER A 53 16.50 -0.61 10.19
C SER A 53 16.77 0.11 8.86
N HIS A 54 15.83 0.01 7.89
CA HIS A 54 15.89 0.69 6.59
C HIS A 54 15.02 1.94 6.51
N GLY A 55 14.70 2.53 7.70
CA GLY A 55 14.06 3.83 7.79
C GLY A 55 12.57 3.84 7.46
N TYR A 56 11.88 2.70 7.60
CA TYR A 56 10.43 2.66 7.57
C TYR A 56 9.87 3.01 8.95
N ASP A 57 8.78 3.78 8.97
CA ASP A 57 8.08 4.18 10.20
C ASP A 57 6.94 3.21 10.53
N PHE A 58 6.37 2.52 9.56
CA PHE A 58 5.34 1.51 9.81
C PHE A 58 5.38 0.35 8.81
N LEU A 59 4.87 -0.79 9.26
CA LEU A 59 4.79 -2.01 8.47
C LEU A 59 3.46 -2.73 8.73
N ALA A 60 2.77 -3.11 7.67
CA ALA A 60 1.69 -4.08 7.70
C ALA A 60 2.23 -5.46 7.31
N LEU A 61 2.13 -6.44 8.21
CA LEU A 61 2.40 -7.84 7.90
C LEU A 61 1.11 -8.45 7.35
N SER A 62 1.11 -8.79 6.07
CA SER A 62 -0.10 -9.15 5.31
C SER A 62 -0.03 -10.58 4.77
N ASP A 63 0.32 -11.52 5.61
CA ASP A 63 0.41 -12.93 5.25
C ASP A 63 -0.91 -13.49 4.69
N HIS A 64 -0.85 -14.43 3.75
CA HIS A 64 -2.01 -14.98 3.04
C HIS A 64 -3.01 -15.67 3.96
N ASN A 65 -4.25 -15.17 4.01
CA ASN A 65 -5.39 -15.78 4.71
C ASN A 65 -5.10 -16.16 6.18
N ILE A 66 -4.31 -15.35 6.85
CA ILE A 66 -3.91 -15.58 8.23
C ILE A 66 -3.53 -14.26 8.90
N ILE A 67 -3.85 -14.14 10.18
CA ILE A 67 -3.32 -13.10 11.05
C ILE A 67 -2.42 -13.74 12.13
N ALA A 68 -1.41 -13.01 12.56
CA ALA A 68 -0.42 -13.50 13.53
C ALA A 68 -0.97 -13.42 14.97
N ASP A 69 -2.01 -14.22 15.31
CA ASP A 69 -2.75 -14.13 16.58
C ASP A 69 -2.89 -15.44 17.36
N HIS A 70 -2.39 -16.57 16.82
CA HIS A 70 -2.55 -17.90 17.40
C HIS A 70 -1.23 -18.67 17.48
N ASP A 71 -1.24 -19.86 18.10
CA ASP A 71 -0.04 -20.70 18.22
C ASP A 71 0.26 -21.42 16.89
N LYS A 72 1.40 -21.08 16.29
CA LYS A 72 1.89 -21.69 15.04
C LYS A 72 3.36 -22.07 15.16
N TRP A 73 3.70 -23.23 14.64
CA TRP A 73 5.05 -23.79 14.66
C TRP A 73 5.55 -24.06 13.24
N LEU A 74 6.73 -23.53 12.94
CA LEU A 74 7.43 -23.74 11.67
C LEU A 74 8.34 -24.96 11.77
N LYS A 75 8.18 -25.93 10.86
CA LYS A 75 9.12 -27.04 10.69
C LYS A 75 10.36 -26.57 9.93
N VAL A 76 11.49 -26.47 10.61
CA VAL A 76 12.74 -25.90 10.06
C VAL A 76 13.18 -26.63 8.78
N HIS A 77 13.13 -27.95 8.75
CA HIS A 77 13.57 -28.75 7.60
C HIS A 77 12.66 -28.65 6.36
N LYS A 78 11.42 -28.17 6.52
CA LYS A 78 10.47 -27.99 5.42
C LYS A 78 10.54 -26.59 4.77
N SER A 79 11.18 -25.65 5.44
CA SER A 79 11.35 -24.31 4.91
C SER A 79 12.61 -24.22 4.05
N LYS A 80 12.53 -23.49 2.93
CA LYS A 80 13.68 -23.32 2.00
C LYS A 80 14.93 -22.76 2.67
N THR A 81 14.75 -21.86 3.64
CA THR A 81 15.81 -21.11 4.32
C THR A 81 15.85 -21.39 5.82
N GLY A 82 15.02 -22.33 6.29
CA GLY A 82 14.72 -22.51 7.71
C GLY A 82 15.93 -22.63 8.63
N ALA A 83 16.99 -23.37 8.25
CA ALA A 83 18.20 -23.48 9.05
C ALA A 83 18.96 -22.15 9.10
N VAL A 84 19.18 -21.52 7.95
CA VAL A 84 19.89 -20.23 7.84
C VAL A 84 19.08 -19.12 8.53
N ALA A 85 17.77 -19.10 8.30
CA ALA A 85 16.88 -18.15 8.94
C ALA A 85 16.89 -18.31 10.48
N LEU A 86 16.82 -19.55 11.00
CA LEU A 86 16.88 -19.83 12.42
C LEU A 86 18.19 -19.36 13.05
N ASP A 87 19.32 -19.60 12.41
CA ASP A 87 20.63 -19.17 12.93
C ASP A 87 20.70 -17.63 13.02
N LYS A 88 20.27 -16.91 11.98
CA LYS A 88 20.17 -15.43 12.00
C LYS A 88 19.20 -14.94 13.07
N TYR A 89 18.05 -15.59 13.21
CA TYR A 89 17.02 -15.23 14.18
C TYR A 89 17.53 -15.41 15.62
N LEU A 90 18.18 -16.55 15.92
CA LEU A 90 18.84 -16.78 17.21
C LEU A 90 19.96 -15.77 17.49
N GLN A 91 20.75 -15.43 16.48
CA GLN A 91 21.81 -14.43 16.59
C GLN A 91 21.25 -13.04 16.90
N ARG A 92 20.14 -12.66 16.27
CA ARG A 92 19.55 -11.32 16.39
C ARG A 92 18.72 -11.15 17.66
N PHE A 93 17.92 -12.15 18.04
CA PHE A 93 16.95 -12.04 19.13
C PHE A 93 17.32 -12.85 20.37
N GLY A 94 18.24 -13.80 20.27
CA GLY A 94 18.72 -14.62 21.40
C GLY A 94 17.80 -15.78 21.76
N LYS A 95 18.34 -16.74 22.51
CA LYS A 95 17.64 -17.97 22.93
C LYS A 95 16.48 -17.72 23.90
N GLU A 96 16.48 -16.60 24.59
CA GLU A 96 15.39 -16.22 25.51
C GLU A 96 14.11 -15.82 24.74
N TRP A 97 14.28 -15.34 23.52
CA TRP A 97 13.18 -14.95 22.67
C TRP A 97 12.72 -16.07 21.75
N VAL A 98 13.65 -16.77 21.13
CA VAL A 98 13.39 -17.80 20.11
C VAL A 98 13.04 -19.12 20.75
N ILE A 99 11.78 -19.57 20.61
CA ILE A 99 11.30 -20.82 21.19
C ILE A 99 11.47 -21.95 20.18
N VAL A 100 12.33 -22.89 20.50
CA VAL A 100 12.61 -24.07 19.66
C VAL A 100 12.22 -25.34 20.42
N ARG A 101 11.62 -26.30 19.71
CA ARG A 101 11.37 -27.65 20.22
C ARG A 101 11.80 -28.70 19.21
N GLY A 102 12.01 -29.95 19.69
CA GLY A 102 12.46 -31.07 18.87
C GLY A 102 13.91 -30.94 18.38
N GLU A 103 14.40 -31.98 17.75
CA GLU A 103 15.75 -32.07 17.18
C GLU A 103 15.71 -32.63 15.76
N GLY A 104 16.80 -32.43 14.98
CA GLY A 104 16.92 -32.93 13.62
C GLY A 104 15.72 -32.49 12.73
N GLU A 105 15.09 -33.45 12.08
CA GLU A 105 13.90 -33.25 11.23
C GLU A 105 12.64 -32.87 12.01
N GLN A 106 12.62 -33.10 13.32
CA GLN A 106 11.49 -32.73 14.18
C GLN A 106 11.67 -31.33 14.79
N LYS A 107 12.74 -30.64 14.41
CA LYS A 107 12.99 -29.28 14.91
C LYS A 107 11.94 -28.30 14.40
N GLU A 108 11.27 -27.64 15.34
CA GLU A 108 10.26 -26.62 15.09
C GLU A 108 10.57 -25.35 15.86
N VAL A 109 10.20 -24.22 15.27
CA VAL A 109 10.30 -22.88 15.86
C VAL A 109 8.90 -22.30 15.99
N ARG A 110 8.57 -21.78 17.17
CA ARG A 110 7.31 -21.10 17.40
C ARG A 110 7.35 -19.72 16.73
N LEU A 111 6.36 -19.43 15.89
CA LEU A 111 6.14 -18.08 15.35
C LEU A 111 5.52 -17.21 16.44
N ARG A 112 6.06 -16.02 16.64
CA ARG A 112 5.50 -15.08 17.60
C ARG A 112 4.26 -14.40 17.03
N THR A 113 3.26 -14.21 17.87
CA THR A 113 2.08 -13.43 17.51
C THR A 113 2.42 -11.94 17.41
N LEU A 114 1.59 -11.19 16.69
CA LEU A 114 1.77 -9.74 16.57
C LEU A 114 1.74 -9.04 17.95
N THR A 115 0.88 -9.50 18.85
CA THR A 115 0.79 -9.00 20.24
C THR A 115 2.09 -9.20 21.01
N GLU A 116 2.77 -10.35 20.82
CA GLU A 116 4.07 -10.61 21.45
C GLU A 116 5.18 -9.77 20.81
N MET A 117 5.13 -9.55 19.48
CA MET A 117 6.17 -8.81 18.74
C MET A 117 6.14 -7.29 19.00
N LYS A 118 4.96 -6.69 19.14
CA LYS A 118 4.80 -5.25 19.32
C LYS A 118 5.69 -4.66 20.42
N PRO A 119 5.68 -5.14 21.66
CA PRO A 119 6.51 -4.59 22.73
C PRO A 119 8.02 -4.69 22.46
N LYS A 120 8.43 -5.63 21.62
CA LYS A 120 9.84 -5.88 21.27
C LYS A 120 10.34 -5.00 20.11
N LEU A 121 9.46 -4.71 19.16
CA LEU A 121 9.83 -4.10 17.88
C LEU A 121 9.34 -2.67 17.73
N GLU A 122 8.14 -2.37 18.21
CA GLU A 122 7.59 -1.02 18.11
C GLU A 122 8.42 -0.02 18.94
N VAL A 123 8.50 1.20 18.41
CA VAL A 123 9.09 2.34 19.10
C VAL A 123 8.12 3.51 18.95
N PRO A 124 7.57 4.03 20.05
CA PRO A 124 6.61 5.12 20.01
C PRO A 124 7.10 6.29 19.14
N GLY A 125 6.27 6.71 18.19
CA GLY A 125 6.57 7.79 17.26
C GLY A 125 7.65 7.48 16.20
N ARG A 126 8.19 6.22 16.12
CA ARG A 126 9.27 5.87 15.19
C ARG A 126 9.07 4.59 14.41
N PHE A 127 8.39 3.59 14.98
CA PHE A 127 8.09 2.36 14.25
C PHE A 127 6.82 1.69 14.80
N LEU A 128 5.88 1.39 13.92
CA LEU A 128 4.57 0.82 14.21
C LEU A 128 4.34 -0.46 13.40
N LEU A 129 3.80 -1.51 14.03
CA LEU A 129 3.31 -2.72 13.37
C LEU A 129 1.77 -2.67 13.28
N ILE A 130 1.24 -2.82 12.09
CA ILE A 130 -0.19 -2.79 11.81
C ILE A 130 -0.68 -4.22 11.52
N PRO A 131 -1.71 -4.73 12.22
CA PRO A 131 -2.29 -6.03 11.92
C PRO A 131 -2.91 -6.01 10.52
N SER A 132 -2.59 -7.02 9.72
CA SER A 132 -3.05 -7.08 8.33
C SER A 132 -3.10 -8.52 7.86
N GLU A 133 -3.77 -8.77 6.74
CA GLU A 133 -3.73 -10.01 5.99
C GLU A 133 -3.86 -9.74 4.50
N GLU A 134 -3.49 -10.69 3.68
CA GLU A 134 -3.86 -10.76 2.28
C GLU A 134 -4.94 -11.80 2.08
N ILE A 135 -6.18 -11.35 1.81
CA ILE A 135 -7.32 -12.19 1.46
C ILE A 135 -7.09 -12.74 0.06
N THR A 136 -6.78 -14.03 -0.06
CA THR A 136 -6.27 -14.63 -1.29
C THR A 136 -7.12 -15.83 -1.71
N ASP A 137 -7.65 -15.78 -2.94
CA ASP A 137 -8.17 -16.95 -3.65
C ASP A 137 -7.73 -16.94 -5.11
N LYS A 138 -6.94 -17.94 -5.51
CA LYS A 138 -6.37 -18.09 -6.87
C LYS A 138 -5.58 -16.80 -7.27
N ASN A 139 -6.16 -15.96 -8.12
CA ASN A 139 -5.52 -14.74 -8.64
C ASN A 139 -6.19 -13.45 -8.14
N VAL A 140 -7.18 -13.55 -7.24
CA VAL A 140 -7.85 -12.40 -6.61
C VAL A 140 -7.24 -12.21 -5.23
N HIS A 141 -6.51 -11.13 -5.06
CA HIS A 141 -5.77 -10.81 -3.84
C HIS A 141 -6.13 -9.40 -3.35
N VAL A 142 -6.52 -9.28 -2.09
CA VAL A 142 -6.92 -8.02 -1.46
C VAL A 142 -6.26 -7.93 -0.09
N ASN A 143 -5.44 -6.92 0.14
CA ASN A 143 -4.92 -6.66 1.47
C ASN A 143 -5.96 -5.94 2.32
N ALA A 144 -6.11 -6.42 3.56
CA ALA A 144 -6.94 -5.82 4.59
C ALA A 144 -6.04 -5.30 5.72
N THR A 145 -6.00 -3.96 5.89
CA THR A 145 -5.09 -3.27 6.79
C THR A 145 -5.79 -2.82 8.06
N ASN A 146 -5.16 -3.06 9.22
CA ASN A 146 -5.63 -2.78 10.58
C ASN A 146 -6.87 -3.57 10.99
N ILE A 147 -7.04 -4.77 10.43
CA ILE A 147 -8.12 -5.68 10.78
C ILE A 147 -7.97 -6.23 12.20
N GLN A 148 -9.09 -6.62 12.78
CA GLN A 148 -9.16 -7.18 14.13
C GLN A 148 -9.46 -8.68 14.13
N GLU A 149 -10.01 -9.20 13.04
CA GLU A 149 -10.43 -10.58 12.85
C GLU A 149 -10.11 -11.03 11.44
N LEU A 150 -9.72 -12.28 11.28
CA LEU A 150 -9.44 -12.91 10.00
C LEU A 150 -10.65 -12.86 9.06
N ILE A 151 -10.42 -12.51 7.80
CA ILE A 151 -11.42 -12.50 6.74
C ILE A 151 -10.99 -13.53 5.68
N LEU A 152 -11.81 -14.51 5.41
CA LEU A 152 -11.51 -15.53 4.42
C LEU A 152 -12.20 -15.24 3.09
N PRO A 153 -11.56 -15.59 1.95
CA PRO A 153 -12.18 -15.47 0.65
C PRO A 153 -13.37 -16.44 0.51
N ASP A 154 -14.36 -16.08 -0.30
CA ASP A 154 -15.43 -16.99 -0.68
C ASP A 154 -14.95 -17.98 -1.75
N LYS A 155 -14.49 -19.16 -1.32
CA LYS A 155 -13.98 -20.23 -2.19
C LYS A 155 -15.03 -20.90 -3.07
N THR A 156 -16.32 -20.54 -2.94
CA THR A 156 -17.39 -21.03 -3.82
C THR A 156 -17.42 -20.30 -5.15
N LEU A 157 -16.75 -19.14 -5.24
CA LEU A 157 -16.70 -18.34 -6.46
C LEU A 157 -15.64 -18.87 -7.42
N ASP A 158 -16.02 -18.96 -8.70
CA ASP A 158 -15.08 -19.31 -9.77
C ASP A 158 -14.48 -18.02 -10.37
N THR A 159 -13.26 -17.67 -9.94
CA THR A 159 -12.57 -16.45 -10.36
C THR A 159 -11.94 -16.56 -11.76
N THR A 160 -12.57 -17.25 -12.68
CA THR A 160 -12.15 -17.35 -14.10
C THR A 160 -12.93 -16.40 -15.02
N THR A 161 -14.07 -15.88 -14.58
CA THR A 161 -14.92 -14.95 -15.36
C THR A 161 -15.09 -13.61 -14.65
N SER A 162 -15.20 -12.53 -15.42
CA SER A 162 -15.37 -11.18 -14.87
C SER A 162 -16.51 -11.06 -13.84
N PRO A 163 -17.71 -11.60 -14.04
CA PRO A 163 -18.76 -11.51 -13.03
C PRO A 163 -18.40 -12.20 -11.70
N GLN A 164 -17.65 -13.28 -11.73
CA GLN A 164 -17.21 -14.00 -10.51
C GLN A 164 -16.04 -13.27 -9.84
N ILE A 165 -15.11 -12.72 -10.62
CA ILE A 165 -14.02 -11.87 -10.11
C ILE A 165 -14.59 -10.65 -9.39
N ILE A 166 -15.56 -9.95 -9.99
CA ILE A 166 -16.22 -8.80 -9.36
C ILE A 166 -16.87 -9.20 -8.04
N LYS A 167 -17.55 -10.35 -7.98
CA LYS A 167 -18.15 -10.86 -6.74
C LYS A 167 -17.10 -11.20 -5.69
N ALA A 168 -15.98 -11.82 -6.08
CA ALA A 168 -14.91 -12.16 -5.15
C ALA A 168 -14.23 -10.91 -4.57
N LEU A 169 -13.94 -9.93 -5.42
CA LEU A 169 -13.46 -8.62 -4.98
C LEU A 169 -14.46 -7.96 -4.03
N GLN A 170 -15.72 -7.83 -4.45
CA GLN A 170 -16.76 -7.17 -3.64
C GLN A 170 -16.92 -7.85 -2.28
N HIS A 171 -16.88 -9.20 -2.22
CA HIS A 171 -16.91 -9.92 -0.95
C HIS A 171 -15.81 -9.49 0.01
N ALA A 172 -14.56 -9.37 -0.45
CA ALA A 172 -13.44 -8.97 0.39
C ALA A 172 -13.59 -7.53 0.89
N PHE A 173 -13.95 -6.57 0.00
CA PHE A 173 -14.15 -5.18 0.38
C PHE A 173 -15.34 -4.99 1.33
N ASP A 174 -16.45 -5.66 1.07
CA ASP A 174 -17.64 -5.63 1.95
C ASP A 174 -17.33 -6.20 3.34
N ALA A 175 -16.55 -7.27 3.42
CA ALA A 175 -16.18 -7.89 4.69
C ALA A 175 -15.30 -6.97 5.54
N VAL A 176 -14.31 -6.30 4.95
CA VAL A 176 -13.50 -5.28 5.64
C VAL A 176 -14.35 -4.11 6.08
N HIS A 177 -15.22 -3.60 5.20
CA HIS A 177 -16.14 -2.51 5.53
C HIS A 177 -17.09 -2.89 6.68
N ALA A 178 -17.69 -4.09 6.65
CA ALA A 178 -18.56 -4.59 7.69
C ALA A 178 -17.83 -4.74 9.03
N GLN A 179 -16.59 -5.23 9.02
CA GLN A 179 -15.77 -5.34 10.24
C GLN A 179 -15.46 -3.95 10.82
N ARG A 180 -15.10 -2.97 9.97
CA ARG A 180 -14.91 -1.58 10.37
C ARG A 180 -16.15 -0.98 11.02
N VAL A 181 -17.30 -1.14 10.40
CA VAL A 181 -18.58 -0.62 10.94
C VAL A 181 -18.92 -1.27 12.29
N ARG A 182 -18.73 -2.58 12.40
CA ARG A 182 -19.05 -3.34 13.62
C ARG A 182 -18.10 -3.01 14.78
N THR A 183 -16.82 -2.85 14.51
CA THR A 183 -15.79 -2.64 15.55
C THR A 183 -15.55 -1.17 15.88
N GLY A 184 -15.89 -0.27 14.97
CA GLY A 184 -15.54 1.15 15.07
C GLY A 184 -14.04 1.43 14.88
N VAL A 185 -13.24 0.41 14.57
CA VAL A 185 -11.80 0.55 14.33
C VAL A 185 -11.53 0.97 12.88
N PRO A 186 -10.77 2.04 12.63
CA PRO A 186 -10.38 2.41 11.28
C PRO A 186 -9.59 1.28 10.60
N MET A 187 -10.04 0.86 9.44
CA MET A 187 -9.38 -0.14 8.59
C MET A 187 -9.76 0.11 7.14
N PHE A 188 -8.95 -0.37 6.23
CA PHE A 188 -9.24 -0.31 4.79
C PHE A 188 -8.72 -1.54 4.08
N ALA A 189 -9.27 -1.78 2.90
CA ALA A 189 -8.76 -2.78 1.97
C ALA A 189 -8.14 -2.11 0.75
N HIS A 190 -7.20 -2.79 0.08
CA HIS A 190 -6.73 -2.40 -1.25
C HIS A 190 -6.58 -3.60 -2.17
N LEU A 191 -6.85 -3.39 -3.45
CA LEU A 191 -6.59 -4.40 -4.46
C LEU A 191 -5.10 -4.53 -4.69
N ASN A 192 -4.58 -5.75 -4.57
CA ASN A 192 -3.19 -6.07 -4.86
C ASN A 192 -2.96 -6.25 -6.36
N HIS A 193 -1.78 -5.92 -6.83
CA HIS A 193 -1.15 -6.28 -8.11
C HIS A 193 -2.12 -6.75 -9.23
N PRO A 194 -3.00 -5.90 -9.80
CA PRO A 194 -3.99 -6.33 -10.79
C PRO A 194 -3.39 -7.07 -11.99
N ASN A 195 -2.12 -6.78 -12.30
CA ASN A 195 -1.37 -7.37 -13.40
C ASN A 195 -0.61 -8.67 -13.04
N PHE A 196 -0.75 -9.18 -11.81
CA PHE A 196 -0.27 -10.51 -11.49
C PHE A 196 -1.07 -11.55 -12.29
N LYS A 197 -0.39 -12.25 -13.22
CA LYS A 197 -1.05 -13.15 -14.19
C LYS A 197 -2.21 -12.50 -14.95
N TRP A 198 -2.22 -11.17 -15.07
CA TRP A 198 -3.28 -10.41 -15.73
C TRP A 198 -4.66 -10.65 -15.13
N ALA A 199 -4.72 -10.76 -13.82
CA ALA A 199 -5.88 -11.28 -13.10
C ALA A 199 -7.09 -10.34 -13.14
N ILE A 200 -6.87 -9.02 -13.03
CA ILE A 200 -7.94 -8.03 -12.85
C ILE A 200 -7.87 -6.98 -13.95
N THR A 201 -9.00 -6.73 -14.59
CA THR A 201 -9.13 -5.67 -15.61
C THR A 201 -9.63 -4.36 -15.01
N ALA A 202 -9.44 -3.24 -15.72
CA ALA A 202 -10.00 -1.95 -15.31
C ALA A 202 -11.52 -2.01 -15.21
N GLU A 203 -12.19 -2.74 -16.12
CA GLU A 203 -13.65 -2.90 -16.16
C GLU A 203 -14.20 -3.69 -14.97
N GLU A 204 -13.40 -4.58 -14.41
CA GLU A 204 -13.74 -5.30 -13.18
C GLU A 204 -13.54 -4.38 -11.97
N LEU A 205 -12.37 -3.75 -11.86
CA LEU A 205 -12.01 -2.92 -10.73
C LEU A 205 -12.92 -1.70 -10.57
N MET A 206 -13.27 -1.01 -11.67
CA MET A 206 -14.08 0.22 -11.59
C MET A 206 -15.47 0.01 -10.98
N GLN A 207 -15.97 -1.23 -10.93
CA GLN A 207 -17.31 -1.56 -10.45
C GLN A 207 -17.40 -1.75 -8.93
N ILE A 208 -16.25 -1.97 -8.25
CA ILE A 208 -16.23 -2.35 -6.86
C ILE A 208 -16.62 -1.17 -5.95
N ASP A 209 -17.52 -1.43 -5.00
CA ASP A 209 -17.89 -0.49 -3.94
C ASP A 209 -16.97 -0.66 -2.72
N HIS A 210 -16.92 0.37 -1.87
CA HIS A 210 -16.02 0.44 -0.70
C HIS A 210 -14.53 0.36 -1.04
N GLU A 211 -14.18 0.34 -2.33
CA GLU A 211 -12.83 0.35 -2.85
C GLU A 211 -12.34 1.76 -3.08
N GLN A 212 -11.23 2.13 -2.44
CA GLN A 212 -10.55 3.42 -2.65
C GLN A 212 -9.06 3.28 -2.93
N PHE A 213 -8.49 2.07 -2.81
CA PHE A 213 -7.05 1.87 -2.90
C PHE A 213 -6.70 0.64 -3.76
N PHE A 214 -5.66 0.77 -4.57
CA PHE A 214 -5.08 -0.35 -5.31
C PHE A 214 -3.58 -0.15 -5.49
N GLU A 215 -2.84 -1.19 -5.83
CA GLU A 215 -1.41 -1.10 -6.10
C GLU A 215 -1.16 -0.62 -7.53
N VAL A 216 -0.74 0.65 -7.66
CA VAL A 216 -0.24 1.20 -8.93
C VAL A 216 1.16 0.67 -9.24
N TYR A 217 1.90 0.29 -8.20
CA TYR A 217 3.18 -0.39 -8.30
C TYR A 217 3.28 -1.49 -7.24
N ASN A 218 3.71 -2.67 -7.67
CA ASN A 218 4.03 -3.79 -6.79
C ASN A 218 5.42 -4.31 -7.13
N GLY A 219 6.27 -4.51 -6.12
CA GLY A 219 7.68 -4.89 -6.27
C GLY A 219 7.94 -6.36 -6.57
N HIS A 220 6.90 -7.20 -6.64
CA HIS A 220 7.06 -8.62 -6.93
C HIS A 220 7.44 -8.85 -8.41
N PRO A 221 8.42 -9.71 -8.70
CA PRO A 221 9.00 -9.86 -10.05
C PRO A 221 8.07 -10.48 -11.10
N THR A 222 6.92 -11.03 -10.69
CA THR A 222 5.91 -11.56 -11.61
C THR A 222 4.71 -10.64 -11.79
N VAL A 223 4.78 -9.42 -11.26
CA VAL A 223 3.79 -8.38 -11.49
C VAL A 223 4.28 -7.48 -12.63
N PHE A 224 3.50 -7.42 -13.69
CA PHE A 224 3.85 -6.69 -14.91
C PHE A 224 3.29 -5.25 -14.85
N ASN A 225 3.86 -4.41 -13.95
CA ASN A 225 3.39 -3.03 -13.75
C ASN A 225 3.33 -2.22 -15.04
N GLN A 226 4.27 -2.43 -15.97
CA GLN A 226 4.37 -1.69 -17.22
C GLN A 226 3.35 -2.14 -18.29
N GLY A 227 2.72 -3.30 -18.10
CA GLY A 227 1.90 -3.91 -19.15
C GLY A 227 2.74 -4.50 -20.29
N ASP A 228 2.08 -4.86 -21.38
CA ASP A 228 2.68 -5.30 -22.63
C ASP A 228 1.81 -4.87 -23.85
N GLU A 229 2.03 -5.44 -25.03
CA GLU A 229 1.28 -5.07 -26.25
C GLU A 229 -0.24 -5.37 -26.13
N LEU A 230 -0.61 -6.36 -25.33
CA LEU A 230 -2.00 -6.79 -25.13
C LEU A 230 -2.63 -6.30 -23.84
N HIS A 231 -1.81 -5.97 -22.84
CA HIS A 231 -2.26 -5.69 -21.50
C HIS A 231 -1.88 -4.27 -21.06
N ALA A 232 -2.84 -3.55 -20.51
CA ALA A 232 -2.60 -2.21 -19.95
C ALA A 232 -1.69 -2.30 -18.72
N GLY A 233 -0.72 -1.40 -18.58
CA GLY A 233 0.04 -1.22 -17.35
C GLY A 233 -0.84 -0.70 -16.21
N THR A 234 -0.39 -0.87 -14.98
CA THR A 234 -1.16 -0.50 -13.77
C THR A 234 -1.51 0.99 -13.72
N GLU A 235 -0.62 1.88 -14.15
CA GLU A 235 -0.94 3.31 -14.27
C GLU A 235 -2.07 3.56 -15.29
N ARG A 236 -2.06 2.85 -16.42
CA ARG A 236 -3.12 2.97 -17.42
C ARG A 236 -4.45 2.45 -16.89
N VAL A 237 -4.44 1.34 -16.15
CA VAL A 237 -5.61 0.82 -15.43
C VAL A 237 -6.13 1.88 -14.47
N TRP A 238 -5.25 2.54 -13.70
CA TRP A 238 -5.64 3.60 -12.77
C TRP A 238 -6.38 4.74 -13.46
N ASP A 239 -5.80 5.27 -14.55
CA ASP A 239 -6.40 6.38 -15.28
C ASP A 239 -7.76 6.03 -15.91
N ILE A 240 -7.92 4.79 -16.42
CA ILE A 240 -9.20 4.29 -16.93
C ILE A 240 -10.24 4.20 -15.80
N VAL A 241 -9.86 3.61 -14.67
CA VAL A 241 -10.74 3.48 -13.51
C VAL A 241 -11.16 4.85 -12.98
N LEU A 242 -10.23 5.80 -12.86
CA LEU A 242 -10.54 7.16 -12.42
C LEU A 242 -11.49 7.87 -13.39
N ALA A 243 -11.24 7.78 -14.70
CA ALA A 243 -12.09 8.42 -15.72
C ALA A 243 -13.52 7.89 -15.68
N GLU A 244 -13.70 6.57 -15.62
CA GLU A 244 -15.02 5.95 -15.63
C GLU A 244 -15.74 6.13 -14.26
N ARG A 245 -15.05 5.95 -13.13
CA ARG A 245 -15.65 6.14 -11.79
C ARG A 245 -16.14 7.56 -11.59
N LEU A 246 -15.30 8.55 -11.92
CA LEU A 246 -15.61 9.97 -11.71
C LEU A 246 -16.51 10.57 -12.77
N GLY A 247 -16.35 10.15 -14.03
CA GLY A 247 -17.10 10.70 -15.16
C GLY A 247 -18.49 10.10 -15.35
N HIS A 248 -18.70 8.83 -14.97
CA HIS A 248 -19.91 8.10 -15.35
C HIS A 248 -20.54 7.27 -14.25
N LEU A 249 -19.74 6.63 -13.40
CA LEU A 249 -20.27 5.73 -12.37
C LEU A 249 -20.65 6.44 -11.07
N GLY A 250 -20.27 7.72 -10.91
CA GLY A 250 -20.52 8.47 -9.69
C GLY A 250 -19.84 7.89 -8.45
N LYS A 251 -18.75 7.14 -8.63
CA LYS A 251 -18.00 6.49 -7.55
C LYS A 251 -16.87 7.39 -7.04
N PRO A 252 -16.37 7.17 -5.81
CA PRO A 252 -15.27 7.95 -5.25
C PRO A 252 -13.96 7.75 -6.00
N VAL A 253 -13.01 8.68 -5.75
CA VAL A 253 -11.62 8.60 -6.23
C VAL A 253 -11.01 7.28 -5.78
N MET A 254 -10.20 6.69 -6.66
CA MET A 254 -9.31 5.57 -6.34
C MET A 254 -7.88 6.07 -6.19
N PHE A 255 -7.22 5.71 -5.10
CA PHE A 255 -5.86 6.09 -4.77
C PHE A 255 -4.86 4.98 -5.12
N GLY A 256 -3.66 5.37 -5.56
CA GLY A 256 -2.60 4.43 -5.95
C GLY A 256 -1.56 4.25 -4.85
N LEU A 257 -1.27 2.98 -4.51
CA LEU A 257 -0.24 2.57 -3.57
C LEU A 257 0.99 2.04 -4.31
N ALA A 258 2.18 2.13 -3.69
CA ALA A 258 3.33 1.31 -4.06
C ALA A 258 3.68 0.40 -2.88
N THR A 259 4.01 -0.85 -3.17
CA THR A 259 4.29 -1.88 -2.17
C THR A 259 5.43 -2.79 -2.62
N ASP A 260 5.98 -3.56 -1.69
CA ASP A 260 7.05 -4.52 -1.98
C ASP A 260 6.53 -5.89 -2.40
N ASP A 261 5.48 -6.37 -1.74
CA ASP A 261 5.02 -7.76 -1.84
C ASP A 261 6.20 -8.72 -1.62
N SER A 262 6.98 -8.43 -0.56
CA SER A 262 8.26 -9.10 -0.32
C SER A 262 8.07 -10.47 0.32
N HIS A 263 8.82 -11.45 -0.19
CA HIS A 263 8.82 -12.83 0.26
C HIS A 263 10.22 -13.36 0.56
N ASN A 264 11.28 -12.71 0.02
CA ASN A 264 12.63 -13.25 0.05
C ASN A 264 13.60 -12.33 0.79
N TYR A 265 14.15 -12.82 1.90
CA TYR A 265 15.00 -12.04 2.81
C TYR A 265 16.42 -12.62 2.93
N HIS A 266 16.68 -13.74 2.25
CA HIS A 266 17.97 -14.45 2.31
C HIS A 266 18.74 -14.42 0.97
N THR A 267 18.31 -13.60 0.01
CA THR A 267 18.93 -13.47 -1.30
C THR A 267 18.95 -12.00 -1.73
N ALA A 268 19.85 -11.65 -2.63
CA ALA A 268 19.89 -10.36 -3.32
C ALA A 268 19.58 -10.50 -4.82
N ALA A 269 19.09 -11.67 -5.26
CA ALA A 269 18.82 -11.91 -6.67
C ALA A 269 17.69 -10.99 -7.17
N PRO A 270 17.86 -10.24 -8.27
CA PRO A 270 16.82 -9.30 -8.75
C PRO A 270 15.47 -9.95 -9.05
N LYS A 271 15.47 -11.23 -9.45
CA LYS A 271 14.24 -12.01 -9.71
C LYS A 271 13.55 -12.54 -8.44
N ALA A 272 14.12 -12.31 -7.26
CA ALA A 272 13.45 -12.62 -5.99
C ALA A 272 12.52 -11.46 -5.60
N SER A 273 11.51 -11.75 -4.78
CA SER A 273 10.60 -10.74 -4.24
C SER A 273 11.22 -10.06 -3.02
N LEU A 274 11.90 -8.94 -3.26
CA LEU A 274 12.75 -8.26 -2.27
C LEU A 274 12.01 -7.08 -1.63
N SER A 275 12.39 -6.76 -0.39
CA SER A 275 11.97 -5.54 0.29
C SER A 275 12.65 -4.29 -0.27
N GLY A 276 12.00 -3.12 -0.12
CA GLY A 276 12.57 -1.81 -0.47
C GLY A 276 12.35 -1.39 -1.92
N ARG A 277 11.39 -1.96 -2.62
CA ARG A 277 11.05 -1.66 -4.01
C ARG A 277 9.94 -0.65 -4.19
N GLY A 278 8.97 -0.67 -3.27
CA GLY A 278 7.84 0.23 -3.31
C GLY A 278 7.30 0.53 -1.91
N TRP A 279 6.89 1.75 -1.66
CA TRP A 279 6.34 2.18 -0.38
C TRP A 279 5.39 3.36 -0.52
N VAL A 280 4.67 3.64 0.53
CA VAL A 280 3.89 4.86 0.67
C VAL A 280 4.58 5.85 1.62
N MET A 281 4.45 7.13 1.31
CA MET A 281 4.79 8.24 2.21
C MET A 281 3.49 8.89 2.64
N VAL A 282 3.12 8.75 3.91
CA VAL A 282 1.84 9.23 4.46
C VAL A 282 2.09 10.44 5.35
N ARG A 283 1.37 11.54 5.12
CA ARG A 283 1.47 12.74 5.95
C ARG A 283 0.39 12.73 7.03
N ALA A 284 0.79 12.44 8.25
CA ALA A 284 -0.12 12.30 9.39
C ALA A 284 0.38 13.09 10.61
N ASN A 285 -0.51 13.39 11.55
CA ASN A 285 -0.20 14.13 12.76
C ASN A 285 0.60 13.29 13.77
N ASP A 286 0.37 11.99 13.80
CA ASP A 286 1.08 11.06 14.68
C ASP A 286 1.23 9.69 14.00
N LEU A 287 2.13 8.85 14.53
CA LEU A 287 2.37 7.50 14.08
C LEU A 287 1.43 6.52 14.79
N SER A 288 0.16 6.53 14.39
CA SER A 288 -0.84 5.54 14.79
C SER A 288 -1.59 5.02 13.55
N ALA A 289 -2.10 3.79 13.60
CA ALA A 289 -2.90 3.25 12.52
C ALA A 289 -4.11 4.15 12.19
N THR A 290 -4.76 4.71 13.19
CA THR A 290 -5.90 5.62 13.03
C THR A 290 -5.51 6.89 12.26
N SER A 291 -4.39 7.53 12.64
CA SER A 291 -3.95 8.76 12.02
C SER A 291 -3.47 8.54 10.58
N LEU A 292 -2.72 7.43 10.35
CA LEU A 292 -2.26 7.04 9.02
C LEU A 292 -3.43 6.74 8.08
N ILE A 293 -4.40 5.92 8.52
CA ILE A 293 -5.58 5.57 7.71
C ILE A 293 -6.40 6.82 7.38
N ALA A 294 -6.64 7.69 8.38
CA ALA A 294 -7.39 8.92 8.16
C ALA A 294 -6.70 9.88 7.17
N ALA A 295 -5.36 9.91 7.13
CA ALA A 295 -4.60 10.67 6.16
C ALA A 295 -4.70 10.03 4.76
N MET A 296 -4.55 8.71 4.67
CA MET A 296 -4.65 7.99 3.39
C MET A 296 -6.03 8.13 2.75
N GLU A 297 -7.10 8.04 3.51
CA GLU A 297 -8.48 8.22 3.02
C GLU A 297 -8.75 9.64 2.48
N LYS A 298 -7.95 10.61 2.89
CA LYS A 298 -7.98 11.99 2.35
C LYS A 298 -7.09 12.18 1.13
N GLY A 299 -6.30 11.15 0.74
CA GLY A 299 -5.28 11.26 -0.30
C GLY A 299 -4.02 12.01 0.17
N ASP A 300 -3.81 12.18 1.48
CA ASP A 300 -2.67 12.89 2.03
C ASP A 300 -1.44 11.97 2.13
N PHE A 301 -1.09 11.39 1.00
CA PHE A 301 0.05 10.50 0.83
C PHE A 301 0.49 10.44 -0.64
N TYR A 302 1.66 9.88 -0.89
CA TYR A 302 2.13 9.54 -2.23
C TYR A 302 2.78 8.16 -2.25
N ALA A 303 2.79 7.51 -3.42
CA ALA A 303 3.46 6.26 -3.68
C ALA A 303 4.87 6.52 -4.24
N SER A 304 5.85 5.68 -3.91
CA SER A 304 7.24 5.87 -4.37
C SER A 304 7.98 4.54 -4.54
N THR A 305 8.91 4.54 -5.51
CA THR A 305 9.95 3.51 -5.68
C THR A 305 11.36 4.07 -5.47
N GLY A 306 11.48 5.33 -4.97
CA GLY A 306 12.78 5.95 -4.71
C GLY A 306 12.78 7.48 -4.68
N VAL A 307 11.84 8.11 -5.39
CA VAL A 307 11.72 9.57 -5.39
C VAL A 307 11.05 10.04 -4.10
N GLU A 308 11.69 10.93 -3.36
CA GLU A 308 11.14 11.58 -2.17
C GLU A 308 10.73 13.03 -2.47
N LEU A 309 9.61 13.46 -1.90
CA LEU A 309 9.15 14.85 -1.97
C LEU A 309 9.55 15.61 -0.70
N SER A 310 10.12 16.79 -0.84
CA SER A 310 10.34 17.73 0.27
C SER A 310 9.09 18.51 0.61
N ALA A 311 8.21 18.75 -0.37
CA ALA A 311 6.90 19.37 -0.17
C ALA A 311 5.86 18.80 -1.14
N LEU A 312 4.63 18.66 -0.65
CA LEU A 312 3.46 18.34 -1.46
C LEU A 312 2.25 19.08 -0.88
N LYS A 313 1.63 19.91 -1.70
CA LYS A 313 0.32 20.49 -1.43
C LYS A 313 -0.63 20.02 -2.53
N SER A 314 -1.59 19.22 -2.16
CA SER A 314 -2.59 18.66 -3.07
C SER A 314 -4.00 18.92 -2.51
N GLY A 315 -4.92 19.29 -3.38
CA GLY A 315 -6.29 19.66 -3.02
C GLY A 315 -6.64 21.09 -3.42
N ALA A 316 -7.89 21.49 -3.18
CA ALA A 316 -8.42 22.81 -3.55
C ALA A 316 -8.10 23.20 -5.03
N GLY A 317 -8.20 22.23 -5.94
CA GLY A 317 -7.99 22.46 -7.37
C GLY A 317 -6.53 22.68 -7.79
N ARG A 318 -5.55 22.23 -7.00
CA ARG A 318 -4.13 22.35 -7.36
C ARG A 318 -3.29 21.19 -6.87
N ILE A 319 -2.16 20.98 -7.55
CA ILE A 319 -1.03 20.16 -7.07
C ILE A 319 0.22 21.02 -7.18
N GLU A 320 0.89 21.25 -6.06
CA GLU A 320 2.20 21.90 -5.96
C GLU A 320 3.14 20.93 -5.28
N LEU A 321 4.29 20.63 -5.88
CA LEU A 321 5.25 19.69 -5.31
C LEU A 321 6.69 20.15 -5.49
N GLU A 322 7.53 19.71 -4.55
CA GLU A 322 8.97 19.88 -4.59
C GLU A 322 9.65 18.56 -4.26
N ILE A 323 10.62 18.18 -5.07
CA ILE A 323 11.39 16.94 -4.95
C ILE A 323 12.58 17.20 -4.02
N LYS A 324 12.85 16.27 -3.11
CA LYS A 324 14.11 16.19 -2.36
C LYS A 324 15.20 15.72 -3.32
N ALA A 325 15.77 16.68 -4.04
CA ALA A 325 16.70 16.41 -5.13
C ALA A 325 17.96 15.69 -4.67
N GLN A 326 18.44 14.75 -5.48
CA GLN A 326 19.69 14.06 -5.28
C GLN A 326 20.76 14.59 -6.28
N PRO A 327 22.04 14.73 -5.88
CA PRO A 327 23.08 15.20 -6.78
C PRO A 327 23.21 14.33 -8.03
N GLY A 328 23.24 14.95 -9.20
CA GLY A 328 23.40 14.27 -10.49
C GLY A 328 22.16 13.53 -11.01
N VAL A 329 21.01 13.66 -10.35
CA VAL A 329 19.74 13.06 -10.78
C VAL A 329 18.86 14.12 -11.41
N GLU A 330 18.36 13.86 -12.61
CA GLU A 330 17.38 14.70 -13.30
C GLU A 330 15.98 14.15 -13.07
N TYR A 331 14.98 15.03 -13.10
CA TYR A 331 13.58 14.70 -12.85
C TYR A 331 12.67 15.26 -13.92
N VAL A 332 11.65 14.48 -14.28
CA VAL A 332 10.51 14.91 -15.09
C VAL A 332 9.25 14.76 -14.25
N ILE A 333 8.49 15.84 -14.14
CA ILE A 333 7.21 15.89 -13.43
C ILE A 333 6.12 16.03 -14.49
N GLU A 334 5.22 15.05 -14.57
CA GLU A 334 4.10 15.06 -15.51
C GLU A 334 2.80 15.12 -14.74
N PHE A 335 1.94 16.07 -15.11
CA PHE A 335 0.57 16.17 -14.63
C PHE A 335 -0.34 15.41 -15.58
N ILE A 336 -0.92 14.34 -15.10
CA ILE A 336 -1.72 13.38 -15.86
C ILE A 336 -3.16 13.48 -15.41
N GLY A 337 -4.09 13.55 -16.36
CA GLY A 337 -5.51 13.66 -16.05
C GLY A 337 -6.41 13.33 -17.22
N THR A 338 -7.70 13.29 -16.93
CA THR A 338 -8.74 13.12 -17.95
C THR A 338 -9.70 14.30 -17.88
N ARG A 339 -10.02 14.91 -19.04
CA ARG A 339 -10.97 16.02 -19.11
C ARG A 339 -12.40 15.51 -19.24
N LYS A 340 -13.35 16.32 -18.77
CA LYS A 340 -14.78 16.09 -19.02
C LYS A 340 -15.04 16.04 -20.54
N GLY A 341 -15.91 15.15 -20.97
CA GLY A 341 -16.23 14.99 -22.38
C GLY A 341 -15.20 14.21 -23.22
N TYR A 342 -14.26 13.49 -22.59
CA TYR A 342 -13.32 12.60 -23.26
C TYR A 342 -14.03 11.54 -24.13
N ASP A 343 -13.37 11.04 -25.17
CA ASP A 343 -13.91 9.95 -26.01
C ASP A 343 -13.95 8.64 -25.24
N ARG A 344 -15.15 8.13 -24.99
CA ARG A 344 -15.42 6.88 -24.26
C ARG A 344 -15.39 5.63 -25.12
N LYS A 345 -15.15 5.75 -26.41
CA LYS A 345 -15.06 4.56 -27.27
C LYS A 345 -13.95 3.66 -26.83
N THR A 346 -14.26 2.39 -26.73
CA THR A 346 -13.29 1.35 -26.38
C THR A 346 -13.21 0.28 -27.45
N VAL A 347 -12.04 -0.33 -27.58
CA VAL A 347 -11.82 -1.43 -28.51
C VAL A 347 -11.39 -2.66 -27.71
N ALA A 348 -12.03 -3.80 -27.95
CA ALA A 348 -11.62 -5.06 -27.36
C ALA A 348 -10.24 -5.48 -27.90
N VAL A 349 -9.43 -6.03 -27.05
CA VAL A 349 -8.17 -6.69 -27.45
C VAL A 349 -8.49 -8.11 -27.93
N LYS A 350 -7.94 -8.49 -29.06
CA LYS A 350 -8.22 -9.79 -29.68
C LYS A 350 -6.99 -10.66 -29.72
N ALA A 351 -7.19 -11.97 -29.54
CA ALA A 351 -6.21 -12.99 -29.81
C ALA A 351 -5.95 -13.13 -31.33
N ALA A 352 -4.92 -13.89 -31.69
CA ALA A 352 -4.56 -14.13 -33.11
C ALA A 352 -5.67 -14.82 -33.92
N ASP A 353 -6.54 -15.59 -33.27
CA ASP A 353 -7.72 -16.24 -33.90
C ASP A 353 -8.94 -15.33 -34.02
N GLY A 354 -8.86 -14.07 -33.57
CA GLY A 354 -9.91 -13.08 -33.59
C GLY A 354 -10.87 -13.09 -32.39
N SER A 355 -10.72 -14.04 -31.46
CA SER A 355 -11.51 -14.08 -30.22
C SER A 355 -11.14 -12.90 -29.28
N GLU A 356 -12.11 -12.40 -28.52
CA GLU A 356 -11.85 -11.36 -27.53
C GLU A 356 -11.13 -11.94 -26.30
N LEU A 357 -10.06 -11.27 -25.87
CA LEU A 357 -9.34 -11.61 -24.64
C LEU A 357 -10.00 -10.94 -23.43
N ARG A 358 -9.98 -11.60 -22.27
CA ARG A 358 -10.35 -11.00 -20.97
C ARG A 358 -9.17 -10.17 -20.44
N VAL A 359 -9.00 -9.01 -20.99
CA VAL A 359 -7.99 -8.00 -20.60
C VAL A 359 -8.63 -6.61 -20.64
N THR A 360 -8.02 -5.64 -19.99
CA THR A 360 -8.48 -4.25 -20.07
C THR A 360 -8.58 -3.80 -21.54
N ARG A 361 -9.73 -3.25 -21.90
CA ARG A 361 -9.99 -2.75 -23.26
C ARG A 361 -9.06 -1.57 -23.59
N LYS A 362 -8.87 -1.28 -24.88
CA LYS A 362 -8.14 -0.08 -25.30
C LYS A 362 -9.09 1.13 -25.27
N TYR A 363 -8.75 2.11 -24.44
CA TYR A 363 -9.46 3.38 -24.30
C TYR A 363 -8.76 4.48 -25.13
N SER A 364 -9.49 5.57 -25.40
CA SER A 364 -8.96 6.77 -26.06
C SER A 364 -7.70 7.31 -25.35
N ALA A 365 -6.84 7.95 -26.12
CA ALA A 365 -5.67 8.65 -25.59
C ALA A 365 -6.02 9.86 -24.69
N ASP A 366 -7.28 10.32 -24.71
CA ASP A 366 -7.77 11.38 -23.82
C ASP A 366 -7.80 10.94 -22.35
N VAL A 367 -7.97 9.63 -22.10
CA VAL A 367 -7.95 9.05 -20.75
C VAL A 367 -6.52 9.02 -20.25
N GLY A 368 -6.23 9.70 -19.14
CA GLY A 368 -4.89 9.77 -18.57
C GLY A 368 -3.88 10.50 -19.46
N ALA A 369 -4.32 11.52 -20.15
CA ALA A 369 -3.44 12.34 -20.98
C ALA A 369 -2.46 13.16 -20.14
N VAL A 370 -1.25 13.38 -20.64
CA VAL A 370 -0.29 14.32 -20.06
C VAL A 370 -0.78 15.73 -20.34
N LEU A 371 -1.24 16.43 -19.31
CA LEU A 371 -1.79 17.80 -19.41
C LEU A 371 -0.70 18.86 -19.35
N ALA A 372 0.40 18.57 -18.64
CA ALA A 372 1.60 19.38 -18.56
C ALA A 372 2.81 18.52 -18.14
N ALA A 373 4.00 18.94 -18.55
CA ALA A 373 5.26 18.31 -18.14
C ALA A 373 6.30 19.39 -17.82
N VAL A 374 7.07 19.17 -16.74
CA VAL A 374 8.12 20.08 -16.27
C VAL A 374 9.37 19.27 -16.01
N LYS A 375 10.51 19.69 -16.56
CA LYS A 375 11.84 19.19 -16.15
C LYS A 375 12.32 20.03 -14.99
N GLY A 376 12.73 19.38 -13.91
CA GLY A 376 13.22 20.05 -12.70
C GLY A 376 12.68 19.45 -11.42
N THR A 377 12.87 20.18 -10.33
CA THR A 377 12.58 19.68 -8.97
C THR A 377 11.34 20.31 -8.33
N LYS A 378 10.73 21.30 -8.99
CA LYS A 378 9.49 21.97 -8.54
C LYS A 378 8.51 22.11 -9.68
N ALA A 379 7.24 21.86 -9.40
CA ALA A 379 6.17 22.09 -10.36
C ALA A 379 4.85 22.36 -9.65
N GLU A 380 3.98 23.09 -10.37
CA GLU A 380 2.61 23.34 -9.96
C GLU A 380 1.67 23.12 -11.15
N TYR A 381 0.51 22.57 -10.87
CA TYR A 381 -0.63 22.53 -11.78
C TYR A 381 -1.88 23.03 -11.08
N VAL A 382 -2.49 24.06 -11.64
CA VAL A 382 -3.80 24.57 -11.20
C VAL A 382 -4.85 24.02 -12.14
N LEU A 383 -5.84 23.31 -11.60
CA LEU A 383 -6.93 22.72 -12.36
C LEU A 383 -7.77 23.83 -13.02
N LYS A 384 -8.17 23.61 -14.25
CA LYS A 384 -8.95 24.58 -15.05
C LYS A 384 -10.46 24.43 -14.86
N GLY A 385 -10.88 23.36 -14.15
CA GLY A 385 -12.30 23.09 -13.88
C GLY A 385 -12.96 22.16 -14.90
N ASP A 386 -12.30 21.83 -15.99
CA ASP A 386 -12.76 20.88 -17.00
C ASP A 386 -12.14 19.48 -16.84
N GLU A 387 -11.20 19.28 -15.90
CA GLU A 387 -10.67 17.98 -15.57
C GLU A 387 -11.64 17.18 -14.68
N LEU A 388 -11.67 15.86 -14.84
CA LEU A 388 -12.29 14.94 -13.88
C LEU A 388 -11.37 14.75 -12.66
N TYR A 389 -10.07 14.65 -12.93
CA TYR A 389 -8.99 14.55 -11.96
C TYR A 389 -7.66 14.97 -12.59
N VAL A 390 -6.69 15.29 -11.75
CA VAL A 390 -5.27 15.40 -12.10
C VAL A 390 -4.43 14.75 -11.02
N ARG A 391 -3.41 13.99 -11.41
CA ARG A 391 -2.35 13.43 -10.55
C ARG A 391 -0.99 13.80 -11.12
N ALA A 392 0.07 13.75 -10.30
CA ALA A 392 1.43 13.89 -10.81
C ALA A 392 2.15 12.54 -10.81
N ARG A 393 2.94 12.32 -11.88
CA ARG A 393 3.97 11.28 -11.97
C ARG A 393 5.33 11.96 -12.00
N ILE A 394 6.24 11.49 -11.17
CA ILE A 394 7.62 11.97 -11.12
C ILE A 394 8.51 10.82 -11.55
N THR A 395 9.31 11.04 -12.59
CA THR A 395 10.29 10.08 -13.10
C THR A 395 11.68 10.65 -12.92
N SER A 396 12.60 9.91 -12.31
CA SER A 396 14.00 10.28 -12.17
C SER A 396 14.88 9.62 -13.23
N THR A 397 16.11 10.07 -13.37
CA THR A 397 17.14 9.35 -14.16
C THR A 397 17.90 8.31 -13.33
N LYS A 398 17.61 8.21 -12.04
CA LYS A 398 18.29 7.28 -11.13
C LYS A 398 17.75 5.86 -11.32
N PRO A 399 18.60 4.87 -11.65
CA PRO A 399 18.18 3.49 -11.73
C PRO A 399 17.67 2.98 -10.39
N MET A 400 16.60 2.21 -10.42
CA MET A 400 16.09 1.50 -9.25
C MET A 400 17.07 0.40 -8.84
N GLN A 401 17.51 0.40 -7.58
CA GLN A 401 18.60 -0.45 -7.10
C GLN A 401 18.30 -1.95 -7.25
N SER A 402 17.05 -2.35 -7.08
CA SER A 402 16.64 -3.76 -7.10
C SER A 402 15.44 -3.98 -8.01
N SER A 403 15.43 -3.36 -9.20
CA SER A 403 14.34 -3.50 -10.15
C SER A 403 14.01 -4.98 -10.41
N PRO A 404 12.75 -5.40 -10.26
CA PRO A 404 12.33 -6.78 -10.47
C PRO A 404 12.46 -7.23 -11.94
N VAL A 405 12.31 -6.30 -12.88
CA VAL A 405 12.34 -6.59 -14.33
C VAL A 405 13.59 -6.04 -15.02
N GLY A 406 14.40 -5.25 -14.31
CA GLY A 406 15.61 -4.60 -14.84
C GLY A 406 15.30 -3.32 -15.63
N GLY A 407 16.19 -2.33 -15.52
CA GLY A 407 16.11 -1.08 -16.28
C GLY A 407 15.07 -0.07 -15.81
N GLU A 408 14.33 -0.33 -14.76
CA GLU A 408 13.43 0.64 -14.15
C GLU A 408 14.19 1.75 -13.45
N VAL A 409 13.59 2.92 -13.40
CA VAL A 409 14.10 4.08 -12.67
C VAL A 409 13.22 4.40 -11.46
N GLU A 410 13.77 5.13 -10.51
CA GLU A 410 13.00 5.58 -9.36
C GLU A 410 11.89 6.57 -9.77
N MET A 411 10.70 6.34 -9.24
CA MET A 411 9.48 7.12 -9.55
C MET A 411 8.72 7.48 -8.28
N ALA A 412 7.79 8.43 -8.42
CA ALA A 412 6.73 8.67 -7.44
C ALA A 412 5.42 9.08 -8.12
N TRP A 413 4.30 8.84 -7.42
CA TRP A 413 2.94 9.15 -7.87
C TRP A 413 2.19 9.88 -6.76
N THR A 414 1.71 11.10 -7.04
CA THR A 414 0.78 11.78 -6.12
C THR A 414 -0.64 11.25 -6.30
N GLN A 415 -1.47 11.49 -5.30
CA GLN A 415 -2.87 11.09 -5.41
C GLN A 415 -3.67 12.04 -6.30
N PRO A 416 -4.77 11.56 -6.93
CA PRO A 416 -5.62 12.37 -7.80
C PRO A 416 -6.31 13.48 -7.01
N VAL A 417 -6.29 14.69 -7.57
CA VAL A 417 -7.03 15.88 -7.10
C VAL A 417 -8.15 16.18 -8.06
N ARG A 418 -9.28 16.62 -7.54
CA ARG A 418 -10.46 17.04 -8.33
C ARG A 418 -10.61 18.57 -8.30
N PRO A 419 -11.28 19.16 -9.32
CA PRO A 419 -11.66 20.58 -9.32
C PRO A 419 -12.49 21.00 -8.12
#